data_adad052b5f7997794c6fc8528fd516b8
#
_entry.id   adad052b5f7997794c6fc8528fd516b8
#
_cell.length_a   1.000
_cell.length_b   1.000
_cell.length_c   1.000
_cell.angle_alpha   90.00
_cell.angle_beta   90.00
_cell.angle_gamma   90.00
#
_symmetry.space_group_name_H-M   'P 1'
#
loop_
_entity.id
_entity.type
_entity.pdbx_description
1 polymer ?
#
loop_
_entity_poly.entity_id
_entity_poly.type
_entity_poly.pdbx_seq_one_letter_code
_entity_poly.pdbx_strand_id
1 'polypeptide(L)'
;MQRMRAVLGGLLLFIWIMAAAGCTDQKPEQTVNSEESQYCWATVILEGGSGKASVESPCPVLERSGELLAVITWSSSHYDFMVIDGEKILPVNTEGNSKFEVPLKSVARSSDTSQMASLPEDCEMQVQADTTAMSTPHLVDYTLSFRFFKTKEEAESASEPQQEEDSTGATQEETVTTADIGEAPELSGLQYLSKDENEYAQGFAIYRYENEYTVLAIDDGRSYLIIPEGAEIPEETTEDLIILRRPLNRIYLAASAVMCQFDEIGAVDKVILSGLEKDGWYIEAAREAMEKGTLEYGGKYSAPDYERIVASGVNLAVESTMIHHTPKVQEKLEKLGIPVLIDRSSYESEPLGRAEWVKAYGLLTGHEEEAAHAFEEQKGYVESLSHKEEEGSEPKTVAIFSINSTRQVVTRGAGDYFGKMVEIAGGMLSTPATDAGRATQTVSMESFYAAAEQADILIYNASIEDAPEDLQQMCTKDNILTQFRAVKEGNVWCMRSLLYQNASRTGAIIRDLHAIVAGEAEDETEFFYRLK
;
A
#
# COMPACT_ATOMS: atom_id res chain seq x y z
N MET A 1 75.20 1.13 12.03
CA MET A 1 76.10 2.33 11.95
C MET A 1 75.21 3.49 11.53
N GLN A 2 74.98 4.28 12.49
CA GLN A 2 75.30 5.73 12.57
C GLN A 2 74.46 6.55 11.63
N ARG A 3 73.54 7.21 12.21
CA ARG A 3 73.48 8.59 12.82
C ARG A 3 72.97 9.55 11.79
N MET A 4 72.02 10.33 11.95
CA MET A 4 71.50 11.15 13.06
C MET A 4 71.42 12.62 12.58
N ARG A 5 70.32 13.23 12.91
CA ARG A 5 70.11 14.68 13.15
C ARG A 5 69.93 15.61 11.95
N ALA A 6 68.94 16.34 11.88
CA ALA A 6 68.13 17.26 12.71
C ALA A 6 68.35 18.70 12.24
N VAL A 7 67.29 19.43 12.26
CA VAL A 7 67.05 20.75 12.86
C VAL A 7 66.91 21.96 11.93
N LEU A 8 65.73 22.50 11.97
CA LEU A 8 65.28 23.87 12.29
C LEU A 8 65.60 25.06 11.39
N GLY A 9 64.61 25.87 11.26
CA GLY A 9 64.65 27.34 11.22
C GLY A 9 64.50 27.90 9.84
N GLY A 10 63.62 28.72 9.50
CA GLY A 10 63.05 29.82 10.21
C GLY A 10 62.97 31.01 9.26
N LEU A 11 61.79 31.58 9.27
CA LEU A 11 61.58 33.07 9.25
C LEU A 11 61.87 33.92 8.01
N LEU A 12 60.77 34.47 7.50
CA LEU A 12 60.55 35.90 7.22
C LEU A 12 61.51 36.66 6.21
N LEU A 13 61.04 37.31 5.22
CA LEU A 13 60.69 38.75 5.11
C LEU A 13 60.60 39.21 3.67
N PHE A 14 59.49 39.83 3.34
CA PHE A 14 59.28 41.14 2.72
C PHE A 14 60.05 41.59 1.45
N ILE A 15 59.29 42.21 0.57
CA ILE A 15 59.39 43.57 -0.05
C ILE A 15 59.36 43.53 -1.57
N TRP A 16 58.29 44.03 -2.15
CA TRP A 16 57.99 45.22 -2.96
C TRP A 16 58.85 45.44 -4.24
N ILE A 17 58.26 45.70 -5.35
CA ILE A 17 57.93 46.96 -6.04
C ILE A 17 57.89 46.71 -7.56
N MET A 18 57.00 47.16 -8.23
CA MET A 18 56.44 48.15 -9.13
C MET A 18 56.20 47.69 -10.58
N ALA A 19 55.00 47.88 -10.93
CA ALA A 19 54.41 48.67 -11.99
C ALA A 19 55.01 48.69 -13.40
N ALA A 20 54.19 48.26 -14.36
CA ALA A 20 54.03 48.95 -15.64
C ALA A 20 52.67 48.67 -16.26
N ALA A 21 52.05 49.74 -16.72
CA ALA A 21 50.70 49.80 -17.25
C ALA A 21 50.55 49.12 -18.61
N GLY A 22 49.39 48.48 -18.84
CA GLY A 22 48.90 48.08 -20.13
C GLY A 22 47.41 48.03 -20.07
N CYS A 23 46.73 49.07 -20.56
CA CYS A 23 45.25 49.06 -20.76
C CYS A 23 44.83 48.00 -21.77
N THR A 24 43.97 47.15 -21.38
CA THR A 24 43.02 46.50 -22.27
C THR A 24 41.64 46.39 -21.53
N ASP A 25 40.64 46.96 -22.18
CA ASP A 25 39.24 46.91 -21.77
C ASP A 25 38.80 45.46 -21.50
N GLN A 26 38.54 45.12 -20.24
CA GLN A 26 37.69 44.02 -19.84
C GLN A 26 36.49 44.59 -19.08
N LYS A 27 35.30 44.41 -19.68
CA LYS A 27 34.03 44.57 -18.97
C LYS A 27 34.05 43.73 -17.69
N PRO A 28 33.52 44.23 -16.58
CA PRO A 28 33.33 43.40 -15.41
C PRO A 28 32.26 42.37 -15.73
N GLU A 29 32.59 41.09 -15.70
CA GLU A 29 31.63 40.02 -15.49
C GLU A 29 30.97 40.28 -14.12
N GLN A 30 29.73 40.71 -14.16
CA GLN A 30 28.84 40.65 -13.04
C GLN A 30 28.57 39.16 -12.78
N THR A 31 29.25 38.61 -11.80
CA THR A 31 28.77 37.39 -11.11
C THR A 31 27.48 37.79 -10.42
N VAL A 32 26.37 37.49 -11.09
CA VAL A 32 25.06 37.47 -10.46
C VAL A 32 25.05 36.22 -9.57
N ASN A 33 25.34 36.44 -8.29
CA ASN A 33 24.94 35.47 -7.26
C ASN A 33 23.41 35.47 -7.24
N SER A 34 22.79 34.58 -8.02
CA SER A 34 21.40 34.20 -7.79
C SER A 34 21.42 33.37 -6.52
N GLU A 35 20.86 33.90 -5.43
CA GLU A 35 20.61 33.14 -4.22
C GLU A 35 19.65 32.03 -4.60
N GLU A 36 20.15 30.80 -4.67
CA GLU A 36 19.39 29.59 -4.83
C GLU A 36 19.04 29.11 -3.42
N SER A 37 17.74 29.00 -3.12
CA SER A 37 17.26 28.49 -1.84
C SER A 37 16.31 27.32 -2.06
N GLN A 38 16.41 26.34 -1.20
CA GLN A 38 15.43 25.27 -1.17
C GLN A 38 14.11 25.83 -0.62
N TYR A 39 13.04 25.70 -1.42
CA TYR A 39 11.74 26.26 -1.11
C TYR A 39 10.85 25.29 -0.32
N CYS A 40 10.71 24.04 -0.82
CA CYS A 40 9.91 22.99 -0.19
C CYS A 40 10.33 21.62 -0.74
N TRP A 41 9.58 20.58 -0.39
CA TRP A 41 9.72 19.22 -0.92
C TRP A 41 8.44 18.80 -1.62
N ALA A 42 8.55 17.88 -2.58
CA ALA A 42 7.39 17.32 -3.25
C ALA A 42 7.52 15.81 -3.38
N THR A 43 6.45 15.07 -3.10
CA THR A 43 6.33 13.71 -3.61
C THR A 43 6.00 13.75 -5.08
N VAL A 44 6.53 12.78 -5.84
CA VAL A 44 6.35 12.72 -7.29
C VAL A 44 5.94 11.31 -7.68
N ILE A 45 4.85 11.21 -8.41
CA ILE A 45 4.41 9.97 -9.05
C ILE A 45 4.60 10.14 -10.55
N LEU A 46 5.26 9.15 -11.18
CA LEU A 46 5.46 9.09 -12.63
C LEU A 46 4.52 8.06 -13.23
N GLU A 47 3.65 8.48 -14.14
CA GLU A 47 2.76 7.60 -14.89
C GLU A 47 3.07 7.67 -16.38
N GLY A 48 2.89 6.54 -17.10
CA GLY A 48 3.06 6.48 -18.56
C GLY A 48 4.22 5.60 -19.02
N GLY A 49 4.48 5.64 -20.31
CA GLY A 49 5.51 4.80 -20.94
C GLY A 49 5.23 3.30 -20.80
N SER A 50 6.29 2.51 -20.64
CA SER A 50 6.20 1.05 -20.46
C SER A 50 6.02 0.61 -19.00
N GLY A 51 5.88 1.55 -18.06
CA GLY A 51 5.80 1.27 -16.62
C GLY A 51 7.14 0.88 -15.96
N LYS A 52 8.25 0.85 -16.72
CA LYS A 52 9.58 0.50 -16.19
C LYS A 52 10.40 1.71 -15.73
N ALA A 53 9.97 2.92 -16.10
CA ALA A 53 10.62 4.16 -15.69
C ALA A 53 10.08 4.60 -14.33
N SER A 54 10.96 5.12 -13.49
CA SER A 54 10.58 5.76 -12.22
C SER A 54 11.43 7.01 -11.98
N VAL A 55 10.99 7.83 -11.04
CA VAL A 55 11.73 9.02 -10.58
C VAL A 55 11.90 8.96 -9.06
N GLU A 56 12.95 9.59 -8.55
CA GLU A 56 13.16 9.69 -7.10
C GLU A 56 12.07 10.55 -6.46
N SER A 57 11.47 10.05 -5.38
CA SER A 57 10.47 10.73 -4.56
C SER A 57 10.81 10.50 -3.07
N PRO A 58 10.77 11.56 -2.21
CA PRO A 58 10.46 12.94 -2.56
C PRO A 58 11.61 13.66 -3.29
N CYS A 59 11.26 14.66 -4.09
CA CYS A 59 12.21 15.54 -4.73
C CYS A 59 12.25 16.94 -4.09
N PRO A 60 13.41 17.63 -4.06
CA PRO A 60 13.47 19.02 -3.62
C PRO A 60 12.84 19.96 -4.65
N VAL A 61 12.18 21.00 -4.18
CA VAL A 61 11.71 22.13 -4.96
C VAL A 61 12.56 23.35 -4.62
N LEU A 62 13.22 23.90 -5.62
CA LEU A 62 14.13 25.04 -5.49
C LEU A 62 13.43 26.32 -5.92
N GLU A 63 13.78 27.43 -5.30
CA GLU A 63 13.44 28.76 -5.79
C GLU A 63 14.69 29.40 -6.39
N ARG A 64 14.58 29.81 -7.66
CA ARG A 64 15.64 30.52 -8.36
C ARG A 64 15.05 31.70 -9.13
N SER A 65 15.41 32.92 -8.74
CA SER A 65 14.94 34.17 -9.39
C SER A 65 13.41 34.29 -9.44
N GLY A 66 12.69 33.77 -8.44
CA GLY A 66 11.22 33.80 -8.35
C GLY A 66 10.50 32.72 -9.17
N GLU A 67 11.24 31.76 -9.74
CA GLU A 67 10.70 30.56 -10.36
C GLU A 67 10.89 29.36 -9.43
N LEU A 68 9.87 28.49 -9.37
CA LEU A 68 9.93 27.21 -8.64
C LEU A 68 10.31 26.10 -9.60
N LEU A 69 11.30 25.29 -9.21
CA LEU A 69 11.89 24.23 -10.00
C LEU A 69 11.87 22.93 -9.20
N ALA A 70 11.12 21.91 -9.66
CA ALA A 70 11.21 20.57 -9.08
C ALA A 70 12.44 19.84 -9.65
N VAL A 71 13.26 19.25 -8.78
CA VAL A 71 14.46 18.53 -9.20
C VAL A 71 14.10 17.05 -9.37
N ILE A 72 13.85 16.63 -10.59
CA ILE A 72 13.45 15.27 -10.95
C ILE A 72 14.66 14.43 -11.29
N THR A 73 14.93 13.38 -10.54
CA THR A 73 15.98 12.39 -10.82
C THR A 73 15.31 11.11 -11.33
N TRP A 74 15.63 10.72 -12.56
CA TRP A 74 15.13 9.48 -13.17
C TRP A 74 15.85 8.26 -12.62
N SER A 75 15.26 7.07 -12.74
CA SER A 75 15.87 5.80 -12.36
C SER A 75 17.00 5.32 -13.28
N SER A 76 17.34 6.08 -14.30
CA SER A 76 18.38 5.74 -15.29
C SER A 76 19.15 6.97 -15.74
N SER A 77 20.43 6.77 -16.16
CA SER A 77 21.27 7.78 -16.79
C SER A 77 21.03 7.96 -18.30
N HIS A 78 20.02 7.29 -18.86
CA HIS A 78 19.78 7.23 -20.30
C HIS A 78 18.69 8.17 -20.80
N TYR A 79 18.28 9.16 -20.01
CA TYR A 79 17.35 10.21 -20.43
C TYR A 79 18.14 11.44 -20.87
N ASP A 80 18.10 11.74 -22.18
CA ASP A 80 18.88 12.82 -22.78
C ASP A 80 18.23 14.18 -22.65
N PHE A 81 16.90 14.22 -22.63
CA PHE A 81 16.13 15.44 -22.43
C PHE A 81 14.67 15.15 -22.08
N MET A 82 14.05 16.15 -21.50
CA MET A 82 12.58 16.20 -21.34
C MET A 82 11.99 17.31 -22.20
N VAL A 83 10.71 17.18 -22.56
CA VAL A 83 9.93 18.24 -23.21
C VAL A 83 8.74 18.57 -22.34
N ILE A 84 8.59 19.83 -21.96
CA ILE A 84 7.53 20.35 -21.10
C ILE A 84 6.97 21.60 -21.75
N ASP A 85 5.66 21.64 -21.97
CA ASP A 85 4.99 22.74 -22.69
C ASP A 85 5.63 23.10 -24.06
N GLY A 86 6.23 22.09 -24.72
CA GLY A 86 6.94 22.25 -25.99
C GLY A 86 8.39 22.78 -25.86
N GLU A 87 8.86 23.06 -24.67
CA GLU A 87 10.25 23.47 -24.40
C GLU A 87 11.11 22.26 -24.04
N LYS A 88 12.29 22.16 -24.67
CA LYS A 88 13.26 21.09 -24.40
C LYS A 88 14.12 21.46 -23.19
N ILE A 89 14.14 20.57 -22.18
CA ILE A 89 14.95 20.68 -20.96
C ILE A 89 16.05 19.62 -20.99
N LEU A 90 17.27 20.03 -20.75
CA LEU A 90 18.45 19.15 -20.68
C LEU A 90 18.74 18.73 -19.23
N PRO A 91 19.38 17.56 -19.00
CA PRO A 91 19.79 17.17 -17.67
C PRO A 91 20.82 18.15 -17.11
N VAL A 92 20.74 18.41 -15.80
CA VAL A 92 21.65 19.32 -15.08
C VAL A 92 22.91 18.63 -14.57
N ASN A 93 23.01 17.32 -14.71
CA ASN A 93 24.17 16.51 -14.31
C ASN A 93 24.77 15.77 -15.51
N THR A 94 26.06 15.39 -15.39
CA THR A 94 26.81 14.64 -16.41
C THR A 94 27.18 13.22 -15.97
N GLU A 95 26.97 12.88 -14.71
CA GLU A 95 27.27 11.57 -14.12
C GLU A 95 26.11 11.10 -13.24
N GLY A 96 25.89 9.79 -13.16
CA GLY A 96 24.78 9.20 -12.43
C GLY A 96 23.46 9.23 -13.20
N ASN A 97 22.37 9.00 -12.51
CA ASN A 97 21.02 9.04 -13.07
C ASN A 97 20.66 10.44 -13.59
N SER A 98 19.94 10.49 -14.72
CA SER A 98 19.58 11.76 -15.37
C SER A 98 18.72 12.63 -14.46
N LYS A 99 19.18 13.88 -14.22
CA LYS A 99 18.54 14.83 -13.31
C LYS A 99 18.11 16.08 -14.07
N PHE A 100 16.87 16.50 -13.86
CA PHE A 100 16.26 17.63 -14.55
C PHE A 100 15.68 18.64 -13.56
N GLU A 101 15.80 19.92 -13.85
CA GLU A 101 15.10 21.01 -13.15
C GLU A 101 13.83 21.34 -13.93
N VAL A 102 12.69 20.92 -13.41
CA VAL A 102 11.39 21.04 -14.05
C VAL A 102 10.65 22.28 -13.55
N PRO A 103 10.39 23.29 -14.43
CA PRO A 103 9.70 24.51 -14.02
C PRO A 103 8.24 24.26 -13.66
N LEU A 104 7.83 24.71 -12.48
CA LEU A 104 6.44 24.61 -11.99
C LEU A 104 5.61 25.84 -12.39
N LYS A 105 5.73 26.30 -13.65
CA LYS A 105 5.13 27.55 -14.16
C LYS A 105 3.60 27.60 -14.10
N SER A 106 2.93 26.45 -14.18
CA SER A 106 1.46 26.36 -14.15
C SER A 106 0.88 26.49 -12.75
N VAL A 107 1.72 26.36 -11.72
CA VAL A 107 1.32 26.24 -10.31
C VAL A 107 1.45 27.57 -9.54
N ALA A 108 2.37 28.44 -9.94
CA ALA A 108 2.66 29.68 -9.22
C ALA A 108 2.07 30.91 -9.93
N ARG A 109 0.80 31.21 -9.73
CA ARG A 109 0.22 32.52 -10.11
C ARG A 109 -0.35 33.26 -8.91
N SER A 110 0.48 34.07 -8.27
CA SER A 110 0.05 35.26 -7.53
C SER A 110 1.07 36.37 -7.73
N SER A 111 0.62 37.51 -8.24
CA SER A 111 1.41 38.69 -8.57
C SER A 111 1.58 39.64 -7.37
N ASP A 112 1.59 39.14 -6.15
CA ASP A 112 1.78 39.96 -4.94
C ASP A 112 2.99 39.44 -4.15
N THR A 113 4.06 40.25 -4.19
CA THR A 113 5.38 39.97 -3.62
C THR A 113 5.46 39.98 -2.10
N SER A 114 4.32 40.01 -1.39
CA SER A 114 4.26 40.05 0.07
C SER A 114 3.51 38.90 0.73
N GLN A 115 2.97 37.94 -0.04
CA GLN A 115 2.34 36.73 0.50
C GLN A 115 3.03 35.52 -0.14
N MET A 116 3.55 34.62 0.70
CA MET A 116 3.98 33.29 0.26
C MET A 116 2.95 32.71 -0.71
N ALA A 117 3.33 32.55 -1.98
CA ALA A 117 2.50 31.87 -2.95
C ALA A 117 2.11 30.50 -2.36
N SER A 118 0.85 30.32 -2.07
CA SER A 118 0.35 29.01 -1.65
C SER A 118 0.43 28.12 -2.87
N LEU A 119 1.38 27.18 -2.88
CA LEU A 119 1.31 26.05 -3.81
C LEU A 119 -0.04 25.35 -3.60
N PRO A 120 -0.70 24.89 -4.67
CA PRO A 120 -1.82 24.00 -4.53
C PRO A 120 -1.35 22.75 -3.76
N GLU A 121 -2.26 22.06 -3.12
CA GLU A 121 -1.94 20.85 -2.35
C GLU A 121 -1.33 19.77 -3.25
N ASP A 122 -1.78 19.71 -4.51
CA ASP A 122 -1.30 18.82 -5.57
C ASP A 122 -1.32 19.49 -6.96
N CYS A 123 -0.55 18.97 -7.90
CA CYS A 123 -0.63 19.35 -9.31
C CYS A 123 -0.16 18.21 -10.23
N GLU A 124 -0.70 18.18 -11.45
CA GLU A 124 -0.31 17.26 -12.51
C GLU A 124 0.35 18.01 -13.67
N MET A 125 1.36 17.40 -14.29
CA MET A 125 2.08 17.96 -15.42
C MET A 125 2.33 16.89 -16.49
N GLN A 126 1.95 17.17 -17.72
CA GLN A 126 2.27 16.31 -18.86
C GLN A 126 3.67 16.62 -19.35
N VAL A 127 4.50 15.60 -19.48
CA VAL A 127 5.88 15.70 -19.92
C VAL A 127 6.19 14.62 -20.94
N GLN A 128 7.20 14.87 -21.77
CA GLN A 128 7.77 13.83 -22.63
C GLN A 128 9.24 13.66 -22.25
N ALA A 129 9.76 12.45 -22.34
CA ALA A 129 11.19 12.19 -22.13
C ALA A 129 11.73 11.31 -23.26
N ASP A 130 12.92 11.65 -23.74
CA ASP A 130 13.66 10.86 -24.72
C ASP A 130 14.66 9.96 -24.01
N THR A 131 14.75 8.70 -24.43
CA THR A 131 15.67 7.72 -23.85
C THR A 131 16.57 7.09 -24.89
N THR A 132 17.86 7.07 -24.63
CA THR A 132 18.89 6.37 -25.42
C THR A 132 19.00 4.87 -25.09
N ALA A 133 18.25 4.36 -24.11
CA ALA A 133 18.22 2.93 -23.80
C ALA A 133 17.63 2.08 -24.95
N MET A 134 16.93 2.71 -25.89
CA MET A 134 16.38 2.07 -27.10
C MET A 134 17.28 2.34 -28.31
N SER A 135 17.33 1.38 -29.22
CA SER A 135 18.14 1.48 -30.46
C SER A 135 17.69 2.61 -31.42
N THR A 136 16.55 3.21 -31.19
CA THR A 136 16.05 4.39 -31.89
C THR A 136 15.56 5.36 -30.84
N PRO A 137 16.02 6.64 -30.82
CA PRO A 137 15.49 7.65 -29.91
C PRO A 137 13.98 7.72 -29.99
N HIS A 138 13.30 7.67 -28.85
CA HIS A 138 11.86 7.61 -28.79
C HIS A 138 11.33 8.51 -27.68
N LEU A 139 10.56 9.51 -28.08
CA LEU A 139 9.89 10.42 -27.14
C LEU A 139 8.69 9.70 -26.53
N VAL A 140 8.69 9.53 -25.23
CA VAL A 140 7.65 8.82 -24.48
C VAL A 140 6.88 9.81 -23.64
N ASP A 141 5.55 9.70 -23.68
CA ASP A 141 4.64 10.53 -22.88
C ASP A 141 4.57 10.02 -21.45
N TYR A 142 4.67 10.95 -20.49
CA TYR A 142 4.54 10.70 -19.05
C TYR A 142 3.70 11.79 -18.39
N THR A 143 3.09 11.45 -17.27
CA THR A 143 2.45 12.39 -16.34
C THR A 143 3.27 12.42 -15.05
N LEU A 144 3.63 13.60 -14.59
CA LEU A 144 4.21 13.84 -13.27
C LEU A 144 3.13 14.43 -12.37
N SER A 145 2.79 13.71 -11.29
CA SER A 145 1.86 14.18 -10.27
C SER A 145 2.64 14.58 -9.02
N PHE A 146 2.50 15.83 -8.58
CA PHE A 146 3.23 16.40 -7.44
C PHE A 146 2.29 16.67 -6.28
N ARG A 147 2.78 16.38 -5.05
CA ARG A 147 2.18 16.85 -3.80
C ARG A 147 3.25 17.53 -2.95
N PHE A 148 2.96 18.73 -2.42
CA PHE A 148 3.97 19.62 -1.83
C PHE A 148 3.95 19.59 -0.31
N PHE A 149 5.15 19.60 0.31
CA PHE A 149 5.38 19.52 1.75
C PHE A 149 6.41 20.54 2.21
N LYS A 150 6.30 21.02 3.44
CA LYS A 150 7.22 22.04 3.98
C LYS A 150 8.59 21.48 4.29
N THR A 151 8.66 20.23 4.76
CA THR A 151 9.91 19.57 5.15
C THR A 151 10.13 18.27 4.38
N LYS A 152 11.36 17.77 4.39
CA LYS A 152 11.72 16.51 3.76
C LYS A 152 11.07 15.35 4.49
N GLU A 153 11.04 15.41 5.80
CA GLU A 153 10.45 14.39 6.67
C GLU A 153 8.94 14.24 6.43
N GLU A 154 8.22 15.36 6.24
CA GLU A 154 6.80 15.32 5.84
C GLU A 154 6.62 14.69 4.46
N ALA A 155 7.48 15.02 3.49
CA ALA A 155 7.45 14.46 2.15
C ALA A 155 7.91 12.99 2.15
N GLU A 156 8.92 12.60 2.92
CA GLU A 156 9.36 11.21 3.09
C GLU A 156 8.27 10.36 3.72
N SER A 157 7.61 10.85 4.76
CA SER A 157 6.44 10.19 5.34
C SER A 157 5.28 10.02 4.35
N ALA A 158 5.18 10.91 3.36
CA ALA A 158 4.16 10.83 2.31
C ALA A 158 4.67 10.16 1.02
N SER A 159 6.01 10.01 0.86
CA SER A 159 6.67 9.33 -0.27
C SER A 159 7.15 7.94 0.07
N GLU A 160 7.11 7.54 1.35
CA GLU A 160 7.25 6.12 1.59
C GLU A 160 6.31 5.46 0.58
N PRO A 161 6.81 4.58 -0.29
CA PRO A 161 5.93 3.86 -1.15
C PRO A 161 4.92 3.28 -0.19
N GLN A 162 3.69 3.75 -0.25
CA GLN A 162 2.58 2.88 0.04
C GLN A 162 2.85 1.76 -0.95
N GLN A 163 3.69 0.81 -0.51
CA GLN A 163 3.69 -0.51 -1.10
C GLN A 163 2.22 -0.76 -1.33
N GLU A 164 1.87 -1.22 -2.51
CA GLU A 164 0.56 -1.79 -2.75
C GLU A 164 0.35 -2.84 -1.65
N GLU A 165 0.11 -2.32 -0.44
CA GLU A 165 -0.49 -3.04 0.65
C GLU A 165 -1.96 -3.16 0.27
N ASP A 166 -2.20 -3.98 -0.74
CA ASP A 166 -3.33 -4.87 -0.73
C ASP A 166 -3.04 -5.92 0.36
N SER A 167 -2.58 -5.44 1.47
CA SER A 167 -2.21 -6.19 2.65
C SER A 167 -2.97 -5.60 3.81
N THR A 168 -4.02 -6.28 4.15
CA THR A 168 -4.40 -6.51 5.54
C THR A 168 -3.64 -5.62 6.53
N GLY A 169 -4.24 -4.51 6.90
CA GLY A 169 -3.94 -3.85 8.14
C GLY A 169 -3.30 -2.47 8.02
N ALA A 170 -4.16 -1.47 8.23
CA ALA A 170 -3.90 -0.21 8.91
C ALA A 170 -2.54 0.45 8.61
N THR A 171 -2.45 1.07 7.48
CA THR A 171 -1.54 2.17 7.25
C THR A 171 -2.23 3.45 7.65
N GLN A 172 -1.54 4.24 8.45
CA GLN A 172 -1.88 5.60 8.87
C GLN A 172 -3.38 5.80 9.14
N GLU A 173 -3.69 6.14 10.38
CA GLU A 173 -4.95 6.74 10.75
C GLU A 173 -5.22 8.00 9.88
N GLU A 174 -5.77 7.81 8.65
CA GLU A 174 -6.98 8.54 8.44
C GLU A 174 -7.87 8.09 9.60
N THR A 175 -8.36 9.01 10.38
CA THR A 175 -9.47 8.75 11.28
C THR A 175 -10.59 8.25 10.37
N VAL A 176 -10.58 6.94 10.09
CA VAL A 176 -11.68 6.28 9.42
C VAL A 176 -12.82 6.45 10.39
N THR A 177 -13.65 7.44 10.11
CA THR A 177 -14.89 7.61 10.83
C THR A 177 -15.70 6.37 10.55
N THR A 178 -15.65 5.40 11.48
CA THR A 178 -16.63 4.33 11.52
C THR A 178 -17.95 5.01 11.79
N ALA A 179 -18.80 5.05 10.76
CA ALA A 179 -20.18 5.45 10.94
C ALA A 179 -20.85 4.34 11.75
N ASP A 180 -21.66 4.74 12.73
CA ASP A 180 -22.53 3.78 13.40
C ASP A 180 -23.43 3.16 12.31
N ILE A 181 -23.38 1.84 12.16
CA ILE A 181 -24.30 1.12 11.27
C ILE A 181 -25.68 1.22 11.91
N GLY A 182 -26.45 2.20 11.49
CA GLY A 182 -27.72 2.62 12.08
C GLY A 182 -28.77 1.52 12.18
N GLU A 183 -29.99 1.92 12.47
CA GLU A 183 -31.16 1.04 12.42
C GLU A 183 -31.50 0.68 10.97
N ALA A 184 -32.28 -0.40 10.79
CA ALA A 184 -32.75 -0.84 9.48
C ALA A 184 -33.48 0.31 8.76
N PRO A 185 -33.13 0.65 7.50
CA PRO A 185 -33.83 1.70 6.74
C PRO A 185 -35.29 1.36 6.53
N GLU A 186 -36.17 2.38 6.58
CA GLU A 186 -37.58 2.18 6.20
C GLU A 186 -37.69 2.06 4.67
N LEU A 187 -38.28 0.96 4.20
CA LEU A 187 -38.58 0.75 2.79
C LEU A 187 -40.09 0.76 2.57
N SER A 188 -40.60 1.71 1.75
CA SER A 188 -42.02 1.83 1.49
C SER A 188 -42.61 0.55 0.91
N GLY A 189 -43.66 0.05 1.54
CA GLY A 189 -44.37 -1.16 1.09
C GLY A 189 -43.68 -2.47 1.42
N LEU A 190 -42.56 -2.47 2.16
CA LEU A 190 -41.84 -3.67 2.58
C LEU A 190 -41.73 -3.73 4.11
N GLN A 191 -42.19 -4.84 4.71
CA GLN A 191 -42.02 -5.04 6.14
C GLN A 191 -40.60 -5.48 6.47
N TYR A 192 -39.95 -4.83 7.44
CA TYR A 192 -38.72 -5.31 8.05
C TYR A 192 -38.98 -6.62 8.81
N LEU A 193 -38.08 -7.59 8.62
CA LEU A 193 -38.20 -8.92 9.25
C LEU A 193 -37.16 -9.14 10.35
N SER A 194 -35.91 -8.97 10.04
CA SER A 194 -34.81 -9.26 10.96
C SER A 194 -33.50 -8.58 10.54
N LYS A 195 -32.57 -8.49 11.49
CA LYS A 195 -31.15 -8.25 11.26
C LYS A 195 -30.42 -9.58 11.44
N ASP A 196 -29.51 -9.92 10.52
CA ASP A 196 -28.63 -11.06 10.70
C ASP A 196 -27.63 -10.77 11.83
N GLU A 197 -27.32 -11.77 12.63
CA GLU A 197 -26.35 -11.63 13.72
C GLU A 197 -24.95 -11.93 13.20
N ASN A 198 -24.02 -10.96 13.37
CA ASN A 198 -22.60 -11.19 13.24
C ASN A 198 -22.02 -11.54 14.61
N GLU A 199 -21.11 -12.50 14.65
CA GLU A 199 -20.46 -12.93 15.89
C GLU A 199 -19.24 -12.08 16.21
N TYR A 200 -18.50 -11.64 15.18
CA TYR A 200 -17.22 -10.94 15.30
C TYR A 200 -17.17 -9.65 14.46
N ALA A 201 -17.74 -9.68 13.25
CA ALA A 201 -17.68 -8.55 12.33
C ALA A 201 -18.54 -7.39 12.83
N GLN A 202 -17.98 -6.18 12.78
CA GLN A 202 -18.62 -4.93 13.17
C GLN A 202 -18.79 -3.97 11.99
N GLY A 203 -18.06 -4.18 10.90
CA GLY A 203 -18.00 -3.30 9.74
C GLY A 203 -19.17 -3.43 8.77
N PHE A 204 -20.08 -4.39 8.96
CA PHE A 204 -21.28 -4.52 8.13
C PHE A 204 -22.49 -5.05 8.92
N ALA A 205 -23.70 -4.80 8.38
CA ALA A 205 -24.95 -5.40 8.86
C ALA A 205 -25.85 -5.78 7.69
N ILE A 206 -26.60 -6.85 7.86
CA ILE A 206 -27.57 -7.35 6.89
C ILE A 206 -28.97 -7.24 7.49
N TYR A 207 -29.87 -6.49 6.82
CA TYR A 207 -31.26 -6.31 7.21
C TYR A 207 -32.17 -7.00 6.21
N ARG A 208 -33.05 -7.87 6.68
CA ARG A 208 -33.99 -8.68 5.89
C ARG A 208 -35.37 -8.06 5.86
N TYR A 209 -35.97 -8.05 4.69
CA TYR A 209 -37.31 -7.54 4.46
C TYR A 209 -38.16 -8.59 3.75
N GLU A 210 -39.49 -8.35 3.70
CA GLU A 210 -40.38 -9.20 2.93
C GLU A 210 -39.98 -9.31 1.46
N ASN A 211 -40.39 -10.43 0.83
CA ASN A 211 -40.13 -10.72 -0.59
C ASN A 211 -38.63 -10.76 -0.95
N GLU A 212 -37.75 -11.18 -0.02
CA GLU A 212 -36.31 -11.37 -0.21
C GLU A 212 -35.51 -10.05 -0.49
N TYR A 213 -36.11 -8.87 -0.25
CA TYR A 213 -35.35 -7.63 -0.26
C TYR A 213 -34.40 -7.60 0.94
N THR A 214 -33.20 -7.10 0.71
CA THR A 214 -32.18 -7.06 1.74
C THR A 214 -31.41 -5.76 1.67
N VAL A 215 -31.05 -5.20 2.81
CA VAL A 215 -30.11 -4.07 2.87
C VAL A 215 -28.81 -4.56 3.50
N LEU A 216 -27.72 -4.34 2.79
CA LEU A 216 -26.34 -4.46 3.30
C LEU A 216 -25.85 -3.06 3.66
N ALA A 217 -25.66 -2.79 4.94
CA ALA A 217 -25.11 -1.54 5.44
C ALA A 217 -23.64 -1.73 5.84
N ILE A 218 -22.81 -0.76 5.51
CA ILE A 218 -21.36 -0.75 5.77
C ILE A 218 -21.02 0.41 6.72
N ASP A 219 -20.00 0.25 7.55
CA ASP A 219 -19.54 1.23 8.53
C ASP A 219 -18.85 2.47 7.93
N ASP A 220 -18.80 2.58 6.60
CA ASP A 220 -18.46 3.81 5.87
C ASP A 220 -19.66 4.74 5.60
N GLY A 221 -20.83 4.37 6.12
CA GLY A 221 -22.10 5.09 5.96
C GLY A 221 -22.86 4.74 4.69
N ARG A 222 -22.40 3.80 3.87
CA ARG A 222 -23.09 3.34 2.66
C ARG A 222 -24.04 2.20 2.98
N SER A 223 -25.19 2.21 2.30
CA SER A 223 -26.17 1.16 2.39
C SER A 223 -26.62 0.73 1.00
N TYR A 224 -26.65 -0.56 0.77
CA TYR A 224 -26.95 -1.19 -0.52
C TYR A 224 -28.27 -1.93 -0.43
N LEU A 225 -29.26 -1.51 -1.22
CA LEU A 225 -30.52 -2.23 -1.36
C LEU A 225 -30.37 -3.32 -2.42
N ILE A 226 -30.39 -4.55 -2.01
CA ILE A 226 -30.31 -5.73 -2.87
C ILE A 226 -31.74 -6.14 -3.25
N ILE A 227 -32.05 -5.99 -4.53
CA ILE A 227 -33.36 -6.28 -5.10
C ILE A 227 -33.33 -7.67 -5.74
N PRO A 228 -34.29 -8.55 -5.40
CA PRO A 228 -34.43 -9.86 -6.02
C PRO A 228 -34.59 -9.78 -7.54
N GLU A 229 -34.24 -10.86 -8.24
CA GLU A 229 -34.37 -10.92 -9.70
C GLU A 229 -35.84 -10.75 -10.12
N GLY A 230 -36.06 -9.82 -11.05
CA GLY A 230 -37.39 -9.51 -11.58
C GLY A 230 -38.28 -8.67 -10.66
N ALA A 231 -37.81 -8.29 -9.47
CA ALA A 231 -38.55 -7.43 -8.56
C ALA A 231 -38.39 -5.93 -8.90
N GLU A 232 -39.37 -5.12 -8.50
CA GLU A 232 -39.38 -3.67 -8.73
C GLU A 232 -38.65 -2.91 -7.61
N ILE A 233 -38.15 -1.72 -7.91
CA ILE A 233 -37.62 -0.81 -6.88
C ILE A 233 -38.83 -0.33 -6.05
N PRO A 234 -38.77 -0.35 -4.71
CA PRO A 234 -39.79 0.26 -3.86
C PRO A 234 -40.04 1.73 -4.24
N GLU A 235 -41.30 2.19 -4.23
CA GLU A 235 -41.70 3.53 -4.72
C GLU A 235 -41.03 4.66 -3.93
N GLU A 236 -40.78 4.47 -2.64
CA GLU A 236 -40.05 5.41 -1.80
C GLU A 236 -38.90 4.67 -1.14
N THR A 237 -37.67 4.88 -1.62
CA THR A 237 -36.43 4.53 -0.94
C THR A 237 -35.87 5.79 -0.30
N THR A 238 -35.21 5.67 0.85
CA THR A 238 -34.37 6.77 1.35
C THR A 238 -33.36 7.17 0.28
N GLU A 239 -33.09 8.45 0.10
CA GLU A 239 -32.27 8.99 -1.00
C GLU A 239 -30.84 8.42 -1.05
N ASP A 240 -30.40 7.78 0.04
CA ASP A 240 -29.01 7.33 0.23
C ASP A 240 -28.78 5.84 -0.06
N LEU A 241 -29.79 5.07 -0.55
CA LEU A 241 -29.61 3.66 -0.85
C LEU A 241 -29.03 3.41 -2.25
N ILE A 242 -27.90 2.71 -2.31
CA ILE A 242 -27.30 2.25 -3.57
C ILE A 242 -28.05 0.99 -4.02
N ILE A 243 -28.60 1.02 -5.24
CA ILE A 243 -29.43 -0.08 -5.75
C ILE A 243 -28.57 -1.15 -6.40
N LEU A 244 -28.64 -2.38 -5.87
CA LEU A 244 -28.05 -3.58 -6.44
C LEU A 244 -29.16 -4.52 -6.93
N ARG A 245 -29.14 -4.89 -8.21
CA ARG A 245 -30.11 -5.82 -8.80
C ARG A 245 -29.49 -7.18 -9.01
N ARG A 246 -30.10 -8.22 -8.44
CA ARG A 246 -29.69 -9.61 -8.71
C ARG A 246 -30.05 -9.99 -10.17
N PRO A 247 -29.26 -10.87 -10.83
CA PRO A 247 -28.05 -11.53 -10.30
C PRO A 247 -26.83 -10.60 -10.37
N LEU A 248 -26.01 -10.57 -9.32
CA LEU A 248 -24.70 -9.90 -9.30
C LEU A 248 -23.63 -10.92 -9.73
N ASN A 249 -23.46 -11.06 -11.02
CA ASN A 249 -22.62 -12.08 -11.66
C ASN A 249 -21.68 -11.53 -12.74
N ARG A 250 -21.51 -10.22 -12.76
CA ARG A 250 -20.61 -9.51 -13.67
C ARG A 250 -19.81 -8.47 -12.86
N ILE A 251 -18.97 -8.98 -11.97
CA ILE A 251 -18.24 -8.18 -11.01
C ILE A 251 -16.89 -7.79 -11.58
N TYR A 252 -16.52 -6.50 -11.45
CA TYR A 252 -15.15 -6.03 -11.54
C TYR A 252 -14.58 -6.00 -10.12
N LEU A 253 -13.53 -6.80 -9.87
CA LEU A 253 -12.87 -6.91 -8.57
C LEU A 253 -11.49 -6.25 -8.62
N ALA A 254 -11.40 -5.04 -8.05
CA ALA A 254 -10.13 -4.33 -7.88
C ALA A 254 -9.48 -4.64 -6.51
N ALA A 255 -10.29 -4.97 -5.49
CA ALA A 255 -9.84 -5.39 -4.17
C ALA A 255 -9.32 -6.84 -4.21
N SER A 256 -8.03 -7.04 -4.47
CA SER A 256 -7.44 -8.37 -4.67
C SER A 256 -7.54 -9.27 -3.44
N ALA A 257 -7.45 -8.72 -2.23
CA ALA A 257 -7.58 -9.48 -0.98
C ALA A 257 -8.97 -10.13 -0.79
N VAL A 258 -9.99 -9.63 -1.51
CA VAL A 258 -11.36 -10.15 -1.43
C VAL A 258 -11.57 -11.40 -2.29
N MET A 259 -10.71 -11.67 -3.27
CA MET A 259 -10.86 -12.84 -4.14
C MET A 259 -10.92 -14.16 -3.36
N CYS A 260 -10.22 -14.27 -2.23
CA CYS A 260 -10.29 -15.47 -1.40
C CYS A 260 -11.71 -15.74 -0.87
N GLN A 261 -12.50 -14.70 -0.61
CA GLN A 261 -13.88 -14.86 -0.15
C GLN A 261 -14.78 -15.41 -1.27
N PHE A 262 -14.55 -14.97 -2.52
CA PHE A 262 -15.22 -15.55 -3.67
C PHE A 262 -14.80 -17.00 -3.94
N ASP A 263 -13.52 -17.32 -3.69
CA ASP A 263 -13.00 -18.68 -3.84
C ASP A 263 -13.59 -19.63 -2.80
N GLU A 264 -13.62 -19.22 -1.53
CA GLU A 264 -14.16 -20.02 -0.43
C GLU A 264 -15.63 -20.39 -0.59
N ILE A 265 -16.42 -19.55 -1.27
CA ILE A 265 -17.84 -19.82 -1.56
C ILE A 265 -18.10 -20.35 -2.96
N GLY A 266 -17.06 -20.63 -3.74
CA GLY A 266 -17.18 -21.15 -5.11
C GLY A 266 -17.77 -20.15 -6.11
N ALA A 267 -17.63 -18.82 -5.86
CA ALA A 267 -18.24 -17.75 -6.64
C ALA A 267 -17.23 -16.98 -7.53
N VAL A 268 -16.04 -17.52 -7.78
CA VAL A 268 -15.03 -16.88 -8.65
C VAL A 268 -15.59 -16.62 -10.06
N ASP A 269 -16.53 -17.45 -10.54
CA ASP A 269 -17.22 -17.28 -11.82
C ASP A 269 -18.11 -16.03 -11.92
N LYS A 270 -18.42 -15.37 -10.80
CA LYS A 270 -19.16 -14.10 -10.75
C LYS A 270 -18.25 -12.90 -11.02
N VAL A 271 -16.93 -13.07 -10.84
CA VAL A 271 -15.91 -12.05 -11.13
C VAL A 271 -15.47 -12.22 -12.59
N ILE A 272 -15.77 -11.23 -13.42
CA ILE A 272 -15.44 -11.28 -14.85
C ILE A 272 -14.25 -10.41 -15.23
N LEU A 273 -14.00 -9.37 -14.42
CA LEU A 273 -12.84 -8.48 -14.58
C LEU A 273 -12.08 -8.36 -13.26
N SER A 274 -10.76 -8.34 -13.37
CA SER A 274 -9.81 -8.29 -12.26
C SER A 274 -8.98 -7.01 -12.29
N GLY A 275 -8.68 -6.44 -11.13
CA GLY A 275 -7.71 -5.37 -10.95
C GLY A 275 -6.26 -5.84 -11.05
N LEU A 276 -6.00 -7.16 -10.99
CA LEU A 276 -4.69 -7.76 -11.13
C LEU A 276 -4.57 -8.56 -12.43
N GLU A 277 -3.38 -8.58 -12.99
CA GLU A 277 -2.99 -9.49 -14.06
C GLU A 277 -2.77 -10.91 -13.51
N LYS A 278 -2.77 -11.92 -14.39
CA LYS A 278 -2.65 -13.32 -14.02
C LYS A 278 -1.47 -13.63 -13.08
N ASP A 279 -0.32 -13.04 -13.36
CA ASP A 279 0.91 -13.30 -12.60
C ASP A 279 0.90 -12.66 -11.20
N GLY A 280 -0.02 -11.72 -10.95
CA GLY A 280 -0.26 -11.14 -9.64
C GLY A 280 -1.13 -11.99 -8.72
N TRP A 281 -1.76 -13.07 -9.21
CA TRP A 281 -2.63 -13.93 -8.40
C TRP A 281 -1.89 -15.09 -7.77
N TYR A 282 -2.06 -15.26 -6.46
CA TYR A 282 -1.65 -16.45 -5.70
C TYR A 282 -2.83 -17.42 -5.48
N ILE A 283 -4.06 -16.98 -5.70
CA ILE A 283 -5.27 -17.81 -5.63
C ILE A 283 -5.39 -18.59 -6.93
N GLU A 284 -5.35 -19.93 -6.83
CA GLU A 284 -5.32 -20.82 -7.98
C GLU A 284 -6.57 -20.71 -8.84
N ALA A 285 -7.76 -20.62 -8.23
CA ALA A 285 -9.03 -20.49 -8.96
C ALA A 285 -9.06 -19.22 -9.82
N ALA A 286 -8.48 -18.10 -9.34
CA ALA A 286 -8.38 -16.86 -10.10
C ALA A 286 -7.41 -17.01 -11.29
N ARG A 287 -6.26 -17.65 -11.09
CA ARG A 287 -5.27 -17.94 -12.15
C ARG A 287 -5.87 -18.83 -13.23
N GLU A 288 -6.54 -19.90 -12.83
CA GLU A 288 -7.22 -20.80 -13.76
C GLU A 288 -8.33 -20.09 -14.55
N ALA A 289 -9.12 -19.23 -13.87
CA ALA A 289 -10.18 -18.46 -14.53
C ALA A 289 -9.58 -17.51 -15.59
N MET A 290 -8.44 -16.87 -15.31
CA MET A 290 -7.73 -16.04 -16.29
C MET A 290 -7.13 -16.87 -17.43
N GLU A 291 -6.59 -18.06 -17.16
CA GLU A 291 -6.10 -18.97 -18.21
C GLU A 291 -7.21 -19.44 -19.14
N LYS A 292 -8.40 -19.67 -18.59
CA LYS A 292 -9.60 -20.05 -19.35
C LYS A 292 -10.25 -18.86 -20.08
N GLY A 293 -9.85 -17.62 -19.77
CA GLY A 293 -10.43 -16.39 -20.31
C GLY A 293 -11.84 -16.10 -19.79
N THR A 294 -12.24 -16.67 -18.65
CA THR A 294 -13.49 -16.36 -17.95
C THR A 294 -13.34 -15.20 -16.98
N LEU A 295 -12.14 -14.91 -16.55
CA LEU A 295 -11.72 -13.72 -15.81
C LEU A 295 -10.68 -13.00 -16.67
N GLU A 296 -10.84 -11.70 -16.89
CA GLU A 296 -9.92 -10.89 -17.68
C GLU A 296 -9.38 -9.70 -16.86
N TYR A 297 -8.22 -9.16 -17.26
CA TYR A 297 -7.72 -7.95 -16.64
C TYR A 297 -8.55 -6.73 -17.08
N GLY A 298 -9.09 -6.00 -16.11
CA GLY A 298 -9.95 -4.83 -16.29
C GLY A 298 -9.29 -3.50 -15.90
N GLY A 299 -7.95 -3.49 -15.72
CA GLY A 299 -7.21 -2.34 -15.20
C GLY A 299 -7.17 -2.31 -13.67
N LYS A 300 -6.14 -1.67 -13.09
CA LYS A 300 -5.98 -1.55 -11.63
C LYS A 300 -6.93 -0.51 -11.03
N TYR A 301 -7.14 -0.55 -9.73
CA TYR A 301 -8.06 0.35 -9.00
C TYR A 301 -7.87 1.84 -9.32
N SER A 302 -6.63 2.30 -9.54
CA SER A 302 -6.30 3.70 -9.85
C SER A 302 -6.47 4.06 -11.33
N ALA A 303 -6.54 3.06 -12.23
CA ALA A 303 -6.64 3.23 -13.68
C ALA A 303 -7.47 2.11 -14.33
N PRO A 304 -8.78 1.99 -14.03
CA PRO A 304 -9.63 0.96 -14.61
C PRO A 304 -9.84 1.19 -16.12
N ASP A 305 -9.98 0.10 -16.85
CA ASP A 305 -10.41 0.13 -18.26
C ASP A 305 -11.94 0.35 -18.34
N TYR A 306 -12.37 1.59 -18.29
CA TYR A 306 -13.79 1.95 -18.28
C TYR A 306 -14.55 1.45 -19.51
N GLU A 307 -13.89 1.41 -20.67
CA GLU A 307 -14.52 0.93 -21.92
C GLU A 307 -14.81 -0.56 -21.80
N ARG A 308 -13.85 -1.33 -21.34
CA ARG A 308 -14.00 -2.77 -21.08
C ARG A 308 -15.05 -3.03 -20.02
N ILE A 309 -15.01 -2.31 -18.89
CA ILE A 309 -15.96 -2.45 -17.78
C ILE A 309 -17.40 -2.26 -18.28
N VAL A 310 -17.66 -1.18 -19.02
CA VAL A 310 -18.99 -0.91 -19.59
C VAL A 310 -19.36 -1.94 -20.66
N ALA A 311 -18.45 -2.25 -21.59
CA ALA A 311 -18.70 -3.21 -22.67
C ALA A 311 -18.98 -4.62 -22.15
N SER A 312 -18.31 -5.01 -21.05
CA SER A 312 -18.55 -6.29 -20.36
C SER A 312 -19.84 -6.31 -19.56
N GLY A 313 -20.53 -5.18 -19.39
CA GLY A 313 -21.78 -5.09 -18.63
C GLY A 313 -21.58 -5.36 -17.15
N VAL A 314 -20.49 -4.86 -16.57
CA VAL A 314 -20.23 -4.93 -15.12
C VAL A 314 -21.39 -4.32 -14.37
N ASN A 315 -21.88 -5.04 -13.36
CA ASN A 315 -23.03 -4.63 -12.55
C ASN A 315 -22.70 -4.40 -11.06
N LEU A 316 -21.43 -4.60 -10.68
CA LEU A 316 -20.87 -4.25 -9.39
C LEU A 316 -19.34 -4.09 -9.53
N ALA A 317 -18.78 -3.01 -9.01
CA ALA A 317 -17.35 -2.86 -8.79
C ALA A 317 -17.08 -3.07 -7.29
N VAL A 318 -16.11 -3.94 -6.96
CA VAL A 318 -15.63 -4.16 -5.59
C VAL A 318 -14.23 -3.59 -5.49
N GLU A 319 -14.12 -2.52 -4.71
CA GLU A 319 -12.90 -1.75 -4.51
C GLU A 319 -12.40 -1.90 -3.08
N SER A 320 -11.10 -1.71 -2.86
CA SER A 320 -10.55 -1.55 -1.52
C SER A 320 -10.60 -0.07 -1.10
N THR A 321 -10.28 0.22 0.16
CA THR A 321 -10.18 1.60 0.66
C THR A 321 -9.12 2.44 -0.05
N MET A 322 -8.21 1.82 -0.80
CA MET A 322 -7.26 2.51 -1.69
C MET A 322 -7.94 3.40 -2.73
N ILE A 323 -9.22 3.14 -3.05
CA ILE A 323 -10.01 4.00 -3.95
C ILE A 323 -10.15 5.43 -3.43
N HIS A 324 -10.04 5.66 -2.11
CA HIS A 324 -10.08 7.00 -1.51
C HIS A 324 -8.91 7.89 -1.95
N HIS A 325 -7.78 7.30 -2.37
CA HIS A 325 -6.67 8.04 -2.96
C HIS A 325 -6.94 8.46 -4.41
N THR A 326 -7.95 7.87 -5.04
CA THR A 326 -8.36 8.16 -6.41
C THR A 326 -9.87 8.39 -6.54
N PRO A 327 -10.46 9.36 -5.81
CA PRO A 327 -11.92 9.53 -5.72
C PRO A 327 -12.58 9.78 -7.07
N LYS A 328 -11.84 10.33 -8.04
CA LYS A 328 -12.34 10.52 -9.42
C LYS A 328 -12.65 9.19 -10.13
N VAL A 329 -11.96 8.10 -9.77
CA VAL A 329 -12.23 6.76 -10.33
C VAL A 329 -13.59 6.27 -9.85
N GLN A 330 -13.84 6.33 -8.55
CA GLN A 330 -15.12 5.97 -7.96
C GLN A 330 -16.26 6.79 -8.55
N GLU A 331 -16.13 8.13 -8.55
CA GLU A 331 -17.14 9.02 -9.16
C GLU A 331 -17.42 8.68 -10.62
N LYS A 332 -16.40 8.26 -11.38
CA LYS A 332 -16.56 7.92 -12.79
C LYS A 332 -17.29 6.59 -12.97
N LEU A 333 -16.99 5.57 -12.15
CA LEU A 333 -17.74 4.31 -12.15
C LEU A 333 -19.22 4.55 -11.83
N GLU A 334 -19.51 5.31 -10.78
CA GLU A 334 -20.87 5.65 -10.36
C GLU A 334 -21.61 6.47 -11.45
N LYS A 335 -20.95 7.43 -12.10
CA LYS A 335 -21.51 8.18 -13.27
C LYS A 335 -21.79 7.29 -14.48
N LEU A 336 -21.08 6.19 -14.63
CA LEU A 336 -21.36 5.18 -15.65
C LEU A 336 -22.49 4.21 -15.25
N GLY A 337 -23.08 4.41 -14.07
CA GLY A 337 -24.16 3.58 -13.54
C GLY A 337 -23.68 2.26 -12.94
N ILE A 338 -22.42 2.15 -12.60
CA ILE A 338 -21.83 0.97 -11.97
C ILE A 338 -21.74 1.22 -10.46
N PRO A 339 -22.50 0.49 -9.64
CA PRO A 339 -22.42 0.59 -8.20
C PRO A 339 -21.01 0.19 -7.72
N VAL A 340 -20.49 0.92 -6.71
CA VAL A 340 -19.18 0.65 -6.12
C VAL A 340 -19.38 0.22 -4.67
N LEU A 341 -18.92 -0.99 -4.33
CA LEU A 341 -18.80 -1.47 -2.97
C LEU A 341 -17.33 -1.35 -2.55
N ILE A 342 -17.09 -0.68 -1.42
CA ILE A 342 -15.75 -0.58 -0.85
C ILE A 342 -15.62 -1.61 0.26
N ASP A 343 -14.72 -2.57 0.05
CA ASP A 343 -14.41 -3.57 1.08
C ASP A 343 -13.71 -2.95 2.26
N ARG A 344 -14.19 -3.27 3.45
CA ARG A 344 -13.64 -2.80 4.72
C ARG A 344 -13.28 -3.94 5.67
N SER A 345 -13.26 -5.17 5.17
CA SER A 345 -12.89 -6.34 5.96
C SER A 345 -11.55 -6.20 6.67
N SER A 346 -10.60 -5.47 6.04
CA SER A 346 -9.28 -5.20 6.62
C SER A 346 -9.31 -4.29 7.86
N TYR A 347 -10.40 -3.56 8.11
CA TYR A 347 -10.57 -2.70 9.29
C TYR A 347 -11.18 -3.42 10.48
N GLU A 348 -11.61 -4.66 10.31
CA GLU A 348 -12.09 -5.45 11.44
C GLU A 348 -10.97 -5.66 12.46
N SER A 349 -11.29 -5.32 13.71
CA SER A 349 -10.34 -5.43 14.81
C SER A 349 -10.12 -6.86 15.28
N GLU A 350 -11.12 -7.73 15.05
CA GLU A 350 -11.07 -9.15 15.39
C GLU A 350 -10.72 -9.98 14.15
N PRO A 351 -9.72 -10.89 14.24
CA PRO A 351 -9.34 -11.72 13.09
C PRO A 351 -10.51 -12.49 12.47
N LEU A 352 -11.38 -13.09 13.28
CA LEU A 352 -12.56 -13.79 12.78
C LEU A 352 -13.62 -12.84 12.21
N GLY A 353 -13.63 -11.57 12.60
CA GLY A 353 -14.48 -10.56 11.96
C GLY A 353 -14.15 -10.40 10.47
N ARG A 354 -12.86 -10.44 10.11
CA ARG A 354 -12.43 -10.42 8.69
C ARG A 354 -12.94 -11.62 7.92
N ALA A 355 -12.87 -12.81 8.51
CA ALA A 355 -13.42 -14.04 7.91
C ALA A 355 -14.94 -13.94 7.75
N GLU A 356 -15.63 -13.31 8.69
CA GLU A 356 -17.10 -13.23 8.69
C GLU A 356 -17.66 -12.37 7.54
N TRP A 357 -16.83 -11.48 6.93
CA TRP A 357 -17.23 -10.72 5.75
C TRP A 357 -17.62 -11.62 4.55
N VAL A 358 -17.23 -12.88 4.55
CA VAL A 358 -17.67 -13.87 3.55
C VAL A 358 -19.20 -13.95 3.47
N LYS A 359 -19.91 -13.68 4.59
CA LYS A 359 -21.39 -13.64 4.63
C LYS A 359 -21.95 -12.49 3.76
N ALA A 360 -21.28 -11.33 3.73
CA ALA A 360 -21.66 -10.23 2.85
C ALA A 360 -21.50 -10.61 1.36
N TYR A 361 -20.41 -11.27 1.00
CA TYR A 361 -20.17 -11.73 -0.38
C TYR A 361 -21.08 -12.90 -0.77
N GLY A 362 -21.40 -13.80 0.16
CA GLY A 362 -22.42 -14.83 -0.01
C GLY A 362 -23.79 -14.22 -0.32
N LEU A 363 -24.20 -13.19 0.44
CA LEU A 363 -25.42 -12.45 0.18
C LEU A 363 -25.45 -11.84 -1.22
N LEU A 364 -24.36 -11.15 -1.63
CA LEU A 364 -24.26 -10.48 -2.94
C LEU A 364 -24.36 -11.47 -4.11
N THR A 365 -23.75 -12.63 -3.99
CA THR A 365 -23.63 -13.62 -5.06
C THR A 365 -24.67 -14.74 -5.01
N GLY A 366 -25.49 -14.80 -3.94
CA GLY A 366 -26.49 -15.84 -3.74
C GLY A 366 -25.90 -17.17 -3.22
N HIS A 367 -24.75 -17.13 -2.54
CA HIS A 367 -24.03 -18.28 -1.96
C HIS A 367 -24.03 -18.19 -0.42
N GLU A 368 -25.18 -17.87 0.17
CA GLU A 368 -25.28 -17.61 1.61
C GLU A 368 -25.04 -18.87 2.47
N GLU A 369 -25.44 -20.06 1.99
CA GLU A 369 -25.19 -21.35 2.69
C GLU A 369 -23.69 -21.69 2.67
N GLU A 370 -23.04 -21.52 1.53
CA GLU A 370 -21.59 -21.73 1.37
C GLU A 370 -20.80 -20.74 2.23
N ALA A 371 -21.26 -19.50 2.30
CA ALA A 371 -20.62 -18.47 3.11
C ALA A 371 -20.75 -18.76 4.62
N ALA A 372 -21.89 -19.20 5.06
CA ALA A 372 -22.08 -19.65 6.45
C ALA A 372 -21.15 -20.82 6.78
N HIS A 373 -21.02 -21.80 5.86
CA HIS A 373 -20.13 -22.93 6.05
C HIS A 373 -18.66 -22.51 6.07
N ALA A 374 -18.24 -21.65 5.14
CA ALA A 374 -16.86 -21.14 5.08
C ALA A 374 -16.47 -20.38 6.36
N PHE A 375 -17.36 -19.56 6.89
CA PHE A 375 -17.12 -18.88 8.16
C PHE A 375 -17.02 -19.87 9.34
N GLU A 376 -17.94 -20.83 9.46
CA GLU A 376 -17.89 -21.84 10.53
C GLU A 376 -16.63 -22.70 10.45
N GLU A 377 -16.10 -22.96 9.26
CA GLU A 377 -14.80 -23.64 9.10
C GLU A 377 -13.66 -22.81 9.70
N GLN A 378 -13.56 -21.51 9.37
CA GLN A 378 -12.54 -20.63 9.92
C GLN A 378 -12.65 -20.51 11.46
N LYS A 379 -13.85 -20.39 11.98
CA LYS A 379 -14.13 -20.38 13.42
C LYS A 379 -13.73 -21.71 14.07
N GLY A 380 -14.07 -22.83 13.43
CA GLY A 380 -13.74 -24.18 13.89
C GLY A 380 -12.23 -24.42 14.03
N TYR A 381 -11.38 -23.85 13.16
CA TYR A 381 -9.94 -23.89 13.32
C TYR A 381 -9.52 -23.28 14.65
N VAL A 382 -10.05 -22.10 15.01
CA VAL A 382 -9.72 -21.40 16.25
C VAL A 382 -10.25 -22.14 17.48
N GLU A 383 -11.52 -22.59 17.44
CA GLU A 383 -12.14 -23.33 18.55
C GLU A 383 -11.46 -24.68 18.83
N SER A 384 -10.83 -25.27 17.82
CA SER A 384 -10.12 -26.54 17.96
C SER A 384 -8.73 -26.41 18.57
N LEU A 385 -8.20 -25.19 18.76
CA LEU A 385 -6.88 -24.99 19.33
C LEU A 385 -6.83 -25.46 20.79
N SER A 386 -5.98 -26.41 21.06
CA SER A 386 -5.74 -26.86 22.42
C SER A 386 -4.60 -26.03 23.02
N HIS A 387 -4.96 -25.05 23.84
CA HIS A 387 -3.95 -24.40 24.68
C HIS A 387 -3.54 -25.39 25.75
N LYS A 388 -2.42 -26.07 25.53
CA LYS A 388 -1.75 -26.82 26.60
C LYS A 388 -1.12 -25.78 27.52
N GLU A 389 -1.90 -25.29 28.48
CA GLU A 389 -1.32 -24.60 29.64
C GLU A 389 -0.51 -25.67 30.40
N GLU A 390 0.78 -25.77 30.12
CA GLU A 390 1.70 -26.31 31.12
C GLU A 390 1.69 -25.30 32.26
N GLU A 391 1.11 -25.68 33.41
CA GLU A 391 1.04 -24.84 34.59
C GLU A 391 2.44 -24.26 34.88
N GLY A 392 2.62 -22.95 34.64
CA GLY A 392 3.85 -22.22 34.92
C GLY A 392 4.79 -21.98 33.71
N SER A 393 4.44 -22.34 32.48
CA SER A 393 5.21 -21.92 31.30
C SER A 393 4.74 -20.53 30.81
N GLU A 394 5.70 -19.62 30.59
CA GLU A 394 5.43 -18.36 29.93
C GLU A 394 5.13 -18.61 28.43
N PRO A 395 4.19 -17.85 27.81
CA PRO A 395 3.91 -17.98 26.38
C PRO A 395 5.17 -17.65 25.56
N LYS A 396 5.39 -18.38 24.45
CA LYS A 396 6.51 -18.10 23.56
C LYS A 396 6.36 -16.72 22.91
N THR A 397 7.47 -16.01 22.87
CA THR A 397 7.55 -14.69 22.26
C THR A 397 7.78 -14.78 20.77
N VAL A 398 6.99 -14.04 20.01
CA VAL A 398 7.02 -13.99 18.53
C VAL A 398 7.31 -12.56 18.10
N ALA A 399 8.33 -12.36 17.26
CA ALA A 399 8.58 -11.08 16.63
C ALA A 399 8.35 -11.18 15.12
N ILE A 400 7.56 -10.24 14.57
CA ILE A 400 7.20 -10.20 13.15
C ILE A 400 7.83 -8.95 12.54
N PHE A 401 8.62 -9.11 11.47
CA PHE A 401 9.36 -8.01 10.88
C PHE A 401 9.65 -8.20 9.40
N SER A 402 9.91 -7.10 8.71
CA SER A 402 10.58 -7.05 7.41
C SER A 402 11.64 -5.96 7.41
N ILE A 403 12.49 -5.91 6.39
CA ILE A 403 13.51 -4.87 6.25
C ILE A 403 13.25 -4.16 4.92
N ASN A 404 12.95 -2.86 4.98
CA ASN A 404 12.69 -2.05 3.81
C ASN A 404 13.97 -1.68 3.02
N SER A 405 13.82 -1.04 1.88
CA SER A 405 14.92 -0.62 1.00
C SER A 405 15.90 0.37 1.66
N THR A 406 15.45 1.09 2.70
CA THR A 406 16.28 2.01 3.50
C THR A 406 16.97 1.31 4.68
N ARG A 407 16.87 -0.03 4.78
CA ARG A 407 17.41 -0.88 5.85
C ARG A 407 16.82 -0.59 7.23
N GLN A 408 15.62 -0.05 7.26
CA GLN A 408 14.85 0.07 8.50
C GLN A 408 13.99 -1.17 8.68
N VAL A 409 13.66 -1.47 9.92
CA VAL A 409 12.78 -2.59 10.25
C VAL A 409 11.34 -2.11 10.26
N VAL A 410 10.50 -2.74 9.46
CA VAL A 410 9.05 -2.61 9.54
C VAL A 410 8.55 -3.76 10.41
N THR A 411 7.91 -3.45 11.53
CA THR A 411 7.40 -4.44 12.48
C THR A 411 5.95 -4.15 12.85
N ARG A 412 5.26 -5.14 13.39
CA ARG A 412 3.86 -5.02 13.80
C ARG A 412 3.74 -4.29 15.13
N GLY A 413 2.80 -3.38 15.25
CA GLY A 413 2.48 -2.68 16.50
C GLY A 413 1.56 -3.49 17.41
N ALA A 414 1.41 -3.07 18.65
CA ALA A 414 0.56 -3.75 19.63
C ALA A 414 -0.95 -3.72 19.26
N GLY A 415 -1.37 -2.78 18.40
CA GLY A 415 -2.75 -2.69 17.92
C GLY A 415 -3.03 -3.49 16.64
N ASP A 416 -2.03 -4.18 16.08
CA ASP A 416 -2.16 -4.93 14.84
C ASP A 416 -2.97 -6.23 15.04
N TYR A 417 -3.83 -6.56 14.09
CA TYR A 417 -4.60 -7.79 14.11
C TYR A 417 -3.72 -9.06 14.10
N PHE A 418 -2.50 -8.98 13.52
CA PHE A 418 -1.53 -10.07 13.60
C PHE A 418 -1.07 -10.32 15.03
N GLY A 419 -0.93 -9.26 15.84
CA GLY A 419 -0.67 -9.40 17.27
C GLY A 419 -1.76 -10.23 17.95
N LYS A 420 -3.02 -9.93 17.65
CA LYS A 420 -4.16 -10.71 18.15
C LYS A 420 -4.16 -12.17 17.65
N MET A 421 -3.80 -12.41 16.37
CA MET A 421 -3.65 -13.78 15.88
C MET A 421 -2.56 -14.56 16.61
N VAL A 422 -1.44 -13.91 16.92
CA VAL A 422 -0.37 -14.52 17.75
C VAL A 422 -0.86 -14.84 19.14
N GLU A 423 -1.62 -13.95 19.78
CA GLU A 423 -2.21 -14.18 21.12
C GLU A 423 -3.22 -15.33 21.09
N ILE A 424 -4.14 -15.35 20.12
CA ILE A 424 -5.10 -16.45 19.93
C ILE A 424 -4.37 -17.78 19.68
N ALA A 425 -3.25 -17.74 18.97
CA ALA A 425 -2.39 -18.89 18.72
C ALA A 425 -1.60 -19.36 19.98
N GLY A 426 -1.70 -18.65 21.11
CA GLY A 426 -1.02 -18.98 22.37
C GLY A 426 0.39 -18.40 22.51
N GLY A 427 0.77 -17.45 21.63
CA GLY A 427 2.03 -16.71 21.70
C GLY A 427 1.87 -15.31 22.31
N MET A 428 2.98 -14.59 22.39
CA MET A 428 3.03 -13.19 22.82
C MET A 428 3.86 -12.38 21.83
N LEU A 429 3.31 -11.30 21.30
CA LEU A 429 4.03 -10.45 20.34
C LEU A 429 5.17 -9.70 21.07
N SER A 430 6.39 -9.82 20.51
CA SER A 430 7.58 -9.07 20.95
C SER A 430 7.91 -7.98 19.93
N THR A 431 7.62 -6.73 20.29
CA THR A 431 7.78 -5.57 19.41
C THR A 431 8.25 -4.36 20.22
N PRO A 432 8.99 -3.41 19.63
CA PRO A 432 9.29 -2.15 20.29
C PRO A 432 8.02 -1.45 20.79
N ALA A 433 8.13 -0.83 21.97
CA ALA A 433 7.02 -0.04 22.51
C ALA A 433 6.71 1.13 21.56
N THR A 434 5.45 1.29 21.21
CA THR A 434 4.96 2.34 20.31
C THR A 434 3.80 3.08 20.92
N ASP A 435 3.43 4.20 20.29
CA ASP A 435 2.17 4.87 20.57
C ASP A 435 1.03 3.89 20.36
N ALA A 436 0.17 3.77 21.37
CA ALA A 436 -0.96 2.86 21.35
C ALA A 436 -1.87 3.21 20.13
N GLY A 437 -2.06 2.23 19.24
CA GLY A 437 -2.97 2.35 18.11
C GLY A 437 -2.35 2.10 16.73
N ARG A 438 -1.03 2.16 16.57
CA ARG A 438 -0.41 1.89 15.26
C ARG A 438 -0.33 0.40 14.97
N ALA A 439 -0.84 -0.01 13.82
CA ALA A 439 -0.78 -1.40 13.35
C ALA A 439 0.64 -1.80 12.91
N THR A 440 1.34 -0.90 12.22
CA THR A 440 2.71 -1.09 11.74
C THR A 440 3.59 0.07 12.18
N GLN A 441 4.87 -0.19 12.35
CA GLN A 441 5.85 0.83 12.70
C GLN A 441 7.17 0.58 12.00
N THR A 442 7.82 1.66 11.59
CA THR A 442 9.17 1.63 11.05
C THR A 442 10.15 2.08 12.15
N VAL A 443 11.10 1.22 12.48
CA VAL A 443 12.08 1.45 13.56
C VAL A 443 13.49 1.16 13.09
N SER A 444 14.50 1.64 13.83
CA SER A 444 15.88 1.22 13.56
C SER A 444 16.10 -0.24 13.94
N MET A 445 17.09 -0.90 13.31
CA MET A 445 17.47 -2.27 13.64
C MET A 445 17.89 -2.40 15.12
N GLU A 446 18.54 -1.39 15.69
CA GLU A 446 18.93 -1.38 17.11
C GLU A 446 17.71 -1.37 18.03
N SER A 447 16.67 -0.61 17.69
CA SER A 447 15.44 -0.54 18.48
C SER A 447 14.69 -1.87 18.41
N PHE A 448 14.61 -2.47 17.23
CA PHE A 448 14.02 -3.79 17.05
C PHE A 448 14.82 -4.88 17.78
N TYR A 449 16.16 -4.85 17.67
CA TYR A 449 17.04 -5.77 18.40
C TYR A 449 16.80 -5.71 19.91
N ALA A 450 16.77 -4.51 20.48
CA ALA A 450 16.55 -4.34 21.92
C ALA A 450 15.21 -4.92 22.39
N ALA A 451 14.19 -4.92 21.55
CA ALA A 451 12.87 -5.46 21.88
C ALA A 451 12.76 -6.97 21.64
N ALA A 452 13.40 -7.49 20.58
CA ALA A 452 13.14 -8.83 20.06
C ALA A 452 14.35 -9.78 20.06
N GLU A 453 15.53 -9.38 20.61
CA GLU A 453 16.74 -10.22 20.62
C GLU A 453 16.54 -11.58 21.28
N GLN A 454 15.69 -11.64 22.31
CA GLN A 454 15.36 -12.83 23.08
C GLN A 454 14.07 -13.52 22.61
N ALA A 455 13.45 -13.05 21.53
CA ALA A 455 12.25 -13.70 21.00
C ALA A 455 12.52 -15.18 20.68
N ASP A 456 11.55 -16.03 21.02
CA ASP A 456 11.61 -17.47 20.77
C ASP A 456 11.46 -17.78 19.29
N ILE A 457 10.70 -16.95 18.59
CA ILE A 457 10.32 -17.13 17.18
C ILE A 457 10.47 -15.80 16.47
N LEU A 458 11.13 -15.81 15.30
CA LEU A 458 11.12 -14.72 14.36
C LEU A 458 10.27 -15.10 13.14
N ILE A 459 9.41 -14.19 12.70
CA ILE A 459 8.64 -14.35 11.47
C ILE A 459 9.00 -13.20 10.53
N TYR A 460 9.65 -13.53 9.41
CA TYR A 460 9.91 -12.56 8.36
C TYR A 460 8.63 -12.33 7.56
N ASN A 461 8.14 -11.10 7.59
CA ASN A 461 6.99 -10.68 6.80
C ASN A 461 7.50 -10.39 5.39
N ALA A 462 7.51 -11.40 4.53
CA ALA A 462 7.76 -11.23 3.12
C ALA A 462 6.52 -10.55 2.52
N SER A 463 6.52 -9.24 2.51
CA SER A 463 5.67 -8.51 1.59
C SER A 463 6.03 -8.95 0.16
N ILE A 464 5.20 -8.64 -0.79
CA ILE A 464 5.19 -9.08 -2.20
C ILE A 464 6.57 -9.14 -2.88
N GLU A 465 7.56 -8.45 -2.35
CA GLU A 465 8.93 -8.43 -2.87
C GLU A 465 9.91 -8.91 -1.78
N ASP A 466 10.90 -9.71 -2.16
CA ASP A 466 12.07 -10.07 -1.35
C ASP A 466 11.87 -11.09 -0.21
N ALA A 467 11.02 -12.11 -0.38
CA ALA A 467 11.09 -13.28 0.49
C ALA A 467 12.51 -13.88 0.44
N PRO A 468 13.23 -13.96 1.57
CA PRO A 468 14.53 -14.61 1.58
C PRO A 468 14.37 -16.10 1.30
N GLU A 469 15.24 -16.64 0.45
CA GLU A 469 15.23 -18.07 0.11
C GLU A 469 15.67 -18.93 1.29
N ASP A 470 16.59 -18.41 2.11
CA ASP A 470 17.15 -19.08 3.27
C ASP A 470 17.55 -18.10 4.38
N LEU A 471 17.94 -18.65 5.52
CA LEU A 471 18.37 -17.91 6.70
C LEU A 471 19.63 -17.06 6.43
N GLN A 472 20.55 -17.56 5.59
CA GLN A 472 21.77 -16.85 5.24
C GLN A 472 21.43 -15.59 4.43
N GLN A 473 20.57 -15.70 3.43
CA GLN A 473 20.14 -14.57 2.62
C GLN A 473 19.42 -13.52 3.48
N MET A 474 18.53 -13.93 4.39
CA MET A 474 17.91 -13.01 5.35
C MET A 474 18.96 -12.25 6.17
N CYS A 475 19.97 -12.95 6.69
CA CYS A 475 21.03 -12.34 7.50
C CYS A 475 21.96 -11.39 6.70
N THR A 476 22.00 -11.49 5.36
CA THR A 476 22.76 -10.52 4.55
C THR A 476 22.12 -9.13 4.51
N LYS A 477 20.83 -9.02 4.80
CA LYS A 477 20.11 -7.73 4.87
C LYS A 477 20.64 -6.88 6.02
N ASP A 478 20.93 -7.50 7.17
CA ASP A 478 21.63 -6.89 8.32
C ASP A 478 22.35 -7.95 9.17
N ASN A 479 23.64 -7.72 9.46
CA ASN A 479 24.45 -8.64 10.25
C ASN A 479 23.98 -8.78 11.72
N ILE A 480 23.26 -7.80 12.27
CA ILE A 480 22.71 -7.85 13.64
C ILE A 480 21.75 -9.03 13.76
N LEU A 481 21.06 -9.40 12.70
CA LEU A 481 20.12 -10.55 12.68
C LEU A 481 20.77 -11.83 13.19
N THR A 482 22.05 -12.04 12.94
CA THR A 482 22.81 -13.22 13.44
C THR A 482 22.90 -13.29 14.96
N GLN A 483 22.61 -12.20 15.65
CA GLN A 483 22.67 -12.12 17.12
C GLN A 483 21.36 -12.53 17.79
N PHE A 484 20.25 -12.54 17.08
CA PHE A 484 18.95 -12.94 17.63
C PHE A 484 18.97 -14.39 18.10
N ARG A 485 18.30 -14.66 19.20
CA ARG A 485 18.16 -16.01 19.77
C ARG A 485 17.51 -16.97 18.77
N ALA A 486 16.36 -16.57 18.18
CA ALA A 486 15.65 -17.41 17.24
C ALA A 486 16.50 -17.77 16.00
N VAL A 487 17.37 -16.87 15.54
CA VAL A 487 18.30 -17.15 14.42
C VAL A 487 19.34 -18.19 14.85
N LYS A 488 19.93 -18.07 16.03
CA LYS A 488 20.90 -19.03 16.56
C LYS A 488 20.31 -20.42 16.80
N GLU A 489 19.02 -20.47 17.14
CA GLU A 489 18.28 -21.71 17.40
C GLU A 489 17.61 -22.28 16.14
N GLY A 490 17.67 -21.57 14.99
CA GLY A 490 17.04 -21.97 13.73
C GLY A 490 15.51 -21.92 13.78
N ASN A 491 14.94 -21.06 14.62
CA ASN A 491 13.50 -20.89 14.76
C ASN A 491 13.01 -19.61 14.07
N VAL A 492 13.29 -19.53 12.78
CA VAL A 492 12.94 -18.38 11.93
C VAL A 492 12.01 -18.86 10.81
N TRP A 493 10.91 -18.17 10.68
CA TRP A 493 9.87 -18.47 9.70
C TRP A 493 9.71 -17.31 8.72
N CYS A 494 9.19 -17.59 7.54
CA CYS A 494 8.84 -16.60 6.53
C CYS A 494 7.37 -16.76 6.14
N MET A 495 6.65 -15.66 6.03
CA MET A 495 5.29 -15.65 5.48
C MET A 495 5.34 -15.94 3.97
N ARG A 496 4.41 -16.72 3.48
CA ARG A 496 4.21 -16.93 2.04
C ARG A 496 3.43 -15.75 1.46
N SER A 497 3.76 -15.35 0.24
CA SER A 497 3.07 -14.25 -0.45
C SER A 497 1.56 -14.49 -0.61
N LEU A 498 1.14 -15.75 -0.70
CA LEU A 498 -0.29 -16.09 -0.79
C LEU A 498 -1.11 -15.62 0.43
N LEU A 499 -0.48 -15.40 1.59
CA LEU A 499 -1.16 -14.96 2.81
C LEU A 499 -1.90 -13.63 2.59
N TYR A 500 -1.32 -12.71 1.81
CA TYR A 500 -1.93 -11.40 1.56
C TYR A 500 -3.24 -11.47 0.80
N GLN A 501 -3.40 -12.43 -0.10
CA GLN A 501 -4.64 -12.62 -0.85
C GLN A 501 -5.61 -13.59 -0.15
N ASN A 502 -5.24 -14.11 1.02
CA ASN A 502 -6.05 -15.01 1.83
C ASN A 502 -6.36 -14.40 3.22
N ALA A 503 -6.50 -13.09 3.28
CA ALA A 503 -6.68 -12.35 4.53
C ALA A 503 -7.96 -12.71 5.30
N SER A 504 -9.00 -13.24 4.64
CA SER A 504 -10.22 -13.75 5.28
C SER A 504 -10.04 -15.15 5.88
N ARG A 505 -9.00 -15.90 5.48
CA ARG A 505 -8.71 -17.22 6.03
C ARG A 505 -7.96 -17.15 7.37
N THR A 506 -8.39 -16.21 8.21
CA THR A 506 -7.73 -15.90 9.49
C THR A 506 -7.68 -17.07 10.44
N GLY A 507 -8.72 -17.93 10.46
CA GLY A 507 -8.73 -19.16 11.27
C GLY A 507 -7.62 -20.12 10.88
N ALA A 508 -7.44 -20.36 9.59
CA ALA A 508 -6.37 -21.21 9.06
C ALA A 508 -4.98 -20.62 9.33
N ILE A 509 -4.82 -19.28 9.21
CA ILE A 509 -3.56 -18.59 9.55
C ILE A 509 -3.26 -18.74 11.05
N ILE A 510 -4.25 -18.58 11.93
CA ILE A 510 -4.10 -18.76 13.39
C ILE A 510 -3.74 -20.21 13.72
N ARG A 511 -4.33 -21.19 13.05
CA ARG A 511 -3.98 -22.61 13.20
C ARG A 511 -2.50 -22.85 12.88
N ASP A 512 -2.02 -22.29 11.79
CA ASP A 512 -0.61 -22.41 11.38
C ASP A 512 0.33 -21.72 12.37
N LEU A 513 -0.04 -20.51 12.83
CA LEU A 513 0.69 -19.81 13.89
C LEU A 513 0.72 -20.63 15.19
N HIS A 514 -0.40 -21.26 15.57
CA HIS A 514 -0.46 -22.12 16.75
C HIS A 514 0.52 -23.29 16.62
N ALA A 515 0.52 -23.98 15.48
CA ALA A 515 1.46 -25.07 15.23
C ALA A 515 2.94 -24.61 15.37
N ILE A 516 3.27 -23.40 14.90
CA ILE A 516 4.61 -22.81 15.03
C ILE A 516 4.91 -22.49 16.49
N VAL A 517 3.99 -21.83 17.20
CA VAL A 517 4.14 -21.45 18.62
C VAL A 517 4.25 -22.69 19.51
N ALA A 518 3.42 -23.71 19.30
CA ALA A 518 3.46 -24.98 20.02
C ALA A 518 4.73 -25.80 19.70
N GLY A 519 5.42 -25.49 18.58
CA GLY A 519 6.56 -26.29 18.10
C GLY A 519 6.11 -27.61 17.46
N GLU A 520 4.88 -27.69 17.01
CA GLU A 520 4.26 -28.84 16.33
C GLU A 520 4.37 -28.74 14.81
N ALA A 521 4.66 -27.54 14.28
CA ALA A 521 4.85 -27.33 12.85
C ALA A 521 6.13 -28.04 12.35
N GLU A 522 6.02 -28.73 11.25
CA GLU A 522 7.17 -29.16 10.44
C GLU A 522 7.86 -27.92 9.84
N ASP A 523 8.62 -28.10 8.75
CA ASP A 523 9.33 -26.96 8.13
C ASP A 523 8.43 -26.07 7.26
N GLU A 524 7.23 -26.52 6.96
CA GLU A 524 6.25 -25.83 6.12
C GLU A 524 4.84 -25.98 6.67
N THR A 525 4.06 -24.90 6.61
CA THR A 525 2.62 -24.89 6.77
C THR A 525 1.98 -24.27 5.53
N GLU A 526 0.68 -24.07 5.52
CA GLU A 526 0.00 -23.45 4.39
C GLU A 526 0.50 -22.02 4.15
N PHE A 527 0.66 -21.21 5.22
CA PHE A 527 0.97 -19.79 5.14
C PHE A 527 2.40 -19.44 5.52
N PHE A 528 3.18 -20.37 6.05
CA PHE A 528 4.55 -20.13 6.54
C PHE A 528 5.51 -21.23 6.11
N TYR A 529 6.78 -20.89 6.00
CA TYR A 529 7.87 -21.85 5.84
C TYR A 529 9.07 -21.45 6.69
N ARG A 530 9.83 -22.44 7.16
CA ARG A 530 11.01 -22.24 7.99
C ARG A 530 12.21 -21.88 7.13
N LEU A 531 12.90 -20.80 7.47
CA LEU A 531 14.18 -20.44 6.85
C LEU A 531 15.29 -21.33 7.42
N LYS A 532 16.01 -22.05 6.56
CA LYS A 532 17.11 -22.97 6.93
C LYS A 532 18.47 -22.45 6.53
#